data_b55c8ee31ab7505da8b83a22bd83d586
#
_entry.id   b55c8ee31ab7505da8b83a22bd83d586
#
_cell.length_a   1.000
_cell.length_b   1.000
_cell.length_c   1.000
_cell.angle_alpha   90.00
_cell.angle_beta   90.00
_cell.angle_gamma   90.00
#
_symmetry.space_group_name_H-M   'P 1'
#
loop_
_entity.id
_entity.type
_entity.pdbx_description
1 polymer ?
#
loop_
_entity_poly.entity_id
_entity_poly.type
_entity_poly.pdbx_seq_one_letter_code
_entity_poly.pdbx_strand_id
1 'polypeptide(L)'
;TFVESAGSQAPRNLSGNGHDMSYGYGGSVGFQWSPDDEVTLAAAYTTKMSMSEFGDYEDLFAQAGDFDMPSTWTIGIAVRPSDKLTVMFDVQRIEYSDADSVANPIENLYNCPVFNPAGSLEYCMGGNKGPGFGWEDMNVYKLGASWKASDTWTWRAGYSVTDQPIADSQMTFNILAPGVMEEHLTFGFTQKMKDGNEVNLSLMYAPENTVRGPQNFDPTQDVILKMQQVELEISYSWKR
;
A
#
# COMPACT_ATOMS: atom_id res chain seq x y z
N THR A 1 -12.80 -15.27 -12.40
CA THR A 1 -13.45 -16.12 -11.37
C THR A 1 -12.52 -17.27 -11.08
N PHE A 2 -12.06 -17.39 -9.85
CA PHE A 2 -11.37 -18.60 -9.40
C PHE A 2 -12.41 -19.72 -9.35
N VAL A 3 -12.04 -20.88 -9.85
CA VAL A 3 -12.89 -22.07 -9.74
C VAL A 3 -12.61 -22.65 -8.35
N GLU A 4 -13.63 -22.94 -7.59
CA GLU A 4 -13.51 -23.68 -6.33
C GLU A 4 -12.68 -24.95 -6.58
N SER A 5 -11.61 -25.10 -5.83
CA SER A 5 -10.64 -26.16 -6.04
C SER A 5 -10.29 -26.86 -4.73
N ALA A 6 -9.75 -28.05 -4.86
CA ALA A 6 -9.25 -28.83 -3.71
C ALA A 6 -8.05 -28.14 -2.99
N GLY A 7 -7.51 -27.05 -3.53
CA GLY A 7 -6.47 -26.23 -2.90
C GLY A 7 -6.99 -25.32 -1.81
N SER A 8 -8.31 -25.19 -1.61
CA SER A 8 -8.92 -24.46 -0.52
C SER A 8 -9.26 -25.38 0.65
N GLN A 9 -9.29 -24.84 1.87
CA GLN A 9 -9.68 -25.56 3.07
C GLN A 9 -11.16 -25.96 3.06
N ALA A 10 -12.04 -25.07 2.55
CA ALA A 10 -13.47 -25.31 2.39
C ALA A 10 -13.95 -24.64 1.07
N PRO A 11 -13.81 -25.30 -0.09
CA PRO A 11 -13.88 -24.68 -1.40
C PRO A 11 -15.29 -24.23 -1.84
N ARG A 12 -15.97 -23.45 -1.04
CA ARG A 12 -17.29 -22.87 -1.33
C ARG A 12 -17.31 -21.36 -1.32
N ASN A 13 -16.40 -20.73 -0.52
CA ASN A 13 -16.35 -19.29 -0.28
C ASN A 13 -15.07 -18.67 -0.84
N LEU A 14 -14.68 -19.06 -2.07
CA LEU A 14 -13.44 -18.66 -2.72
C LEU A 14 -13.62 -17.38 -3.56
N SER A 15 -14.66 -17.33 -4.37
CA SER A 15 -14.91 -16.19 -5.24
C SER A 15 -16.35 -16.17 -5.80
N GLY A 16 -16.78 -14.97 -6.23
CA GLY A 16 -18.09 -14.83 -6.89
C GLY A 16 -19.26 -14.65 -5.93
N ASN A 17 -19.01 -14.48 -4.64
CA ASN A 17 -20.05 -14.37 -3.59
C ASN A 17 -20.58 -12.92 -3.42
N GLY A 18 -20.16 -11.98 -4.29
CA GLY A 18 -20.66 -10.61 -4.27
C GLY A 18 -19.82 -9.68 -3.40
N HIS A 19 -20.47 -8.72 -2.77
CA HIS A 19 -19.83 -7.77 -1.85
C HIS A 19 -19.89 -8.32 -0.43
N ASP A 20 -18.74 -8.31 0.21
CA ASP A 20 -18.63 -8.56 1.66
C ASP A 20 -18.01 -7.34 2.34
N MET A 21 -18.22 -7.19 3.64
CA MET A 21 -17.74 -6.05 4.42
C MET A 21 -16.96 -6.53 5.63
N SER A 22 -15.79 -5.96 5.83
CA SER A 22 -14.97 -6.14 7.01
C SER A 22 -14.90 -4.83 7.81
N TYR A 23 -14.85 -4.96 9.12
CA TYR A 23 -14.73 -3.86 10.08
C TYR A 23 -13.50 -4.07 10.93
N GLY A 24 -12.71 -3.01 11.13
CA GLY A 24 -11.49 -3.12 11.90
C GLY A 24 -11.30 -1.99 12.89
N TYR A 25 -10.35 -2.19 13.79
CA TYR A 25 -9.93 -1.18 14.74
C TYR A 25 -8.40 -1.16 14.85
N GLY A 26 -7.89 0.03 15.05
CA GLY A 26 -6.47 0.30 15.26
C GLY A 26 -6.31 1.66 15.91
N GLY A 27 -5.09 2.04 16.20
CA GLY A 27 -4.77 3.33 16.81
C GLY A 27 -3.58 3.99 16.15
N SER A 28 -3.56 5.33 16.18
CA SER A 28 -2.41 6.11 15.71
C SER A 28 -1.96 7.07 16.80
N VAL A 29 -0.66 7.26 16.92
CA VAL A 29 -0.04 8.27 17.76
C VAL A 29 0.98 9.04 16.93
N GLY A 30 1.01 10.36 17.09
CA GLY A 30 1.96 11.22 16.40
C GLY A 30 2.53 12.26 17.35
N PHE A 31 3.76 12.66 17.06
CA PHE A 31 4.48 13.70 17.77
C PHE A 31 5.07 14.67 16.75
N GLN A 32 4.94 15.95 17.03
CA GLN A 32 5.58 17.01 16.26
C GLN A 32 6.26 17.98 17.22
N TRP A 33 7.48 18.39 16.89
CA TRP A 33 8.27 19.31 17.66
C TRP A 33 8.99 20.31 16.76
N SER A 34 8.83 21.59 17.05
CA SER A 34 9.50 22.68 16.36
C SER A 34 10.35 23.42 17.38
N PRO A 35 11.67 23.15 17.45
CA PRO A 35 12.57 23.85 18.37
C PRO A 35 12.70 25.34 18.06
N ASP A 36 12.49 25.71 16.81
CA ASP A 36 12.47 27.07 16.28
C ASP A 36 11.51 27.18 15.09
N ASP A 37 11.45 28.35 14.46
CA ASP A 37 10.57 28.59 13.30
C ASP A 37 11.12 27.97 11.99
N GLU A 38 12.38 27.54 11.98
CA GLU A 38 13.06 27.03 10.79
C GLU A 38 12.96 25.51 10.67
N VAL A 39 12.89 24.78 11.78
CA VAL A 39 12.95 23.30 11.80
C VAL A 39 11.73 22.72 12.49
N THR A 40 11.16 21.71 11.89
CA THR A 40 10.10 20.87 12.49
C THR A 40 10.48 19.41 12.33
N LEU A 41 10.45 18.66 13.42
CA LEU A 41 10.60 17.21 13.45
C LEU A 41 9.24 16.57 13.74
N ALA A 42 8.97 15.45 13.11
CA ALA A 42 7.73 14.70 13.34
C ALA A 42 8.00 13.19 13.34
N ALA A 43 7.24 12.48 14.13
CA ALA A 43 7.18 11.02 14.10
C ALA A 43 5.73 10.57 14.30
N ALA A 44 5.34 9.52 13.63
CA ALA A 44 4.02 8.92 13.77
C ALA A 44 4.13 7.39 13.72
N TYR A 45 3.26 6.73 14.47
CA TYR A 45 3.09 5.29 14.44
C TYR A 45 1.60 4.97 14.36
N THR A 46 1.25 4.10 13.43
CA THR A 46 -0.09 3.52 13.31
C THR A 46 0.04 2.02 13.57
N THR A 47 -0.73 1.52 14.52
CA THR A 47 -0.74 0.08 14.82
C THR A 47 -1.30 -0.71 13.65
N LYS A 48 -1.01 -1.99 13.59
CA LYS A 48 -1.80 -2.92 12.79
C LYS A 48 -3.29 -2.68 13.07
N MET A 49 -4.10 -2.64 12.04
CA MET A 49 -5.55 -2.55 12.15
C MET A 49 -6.11 -3.96 12.03
N SER A 50 -6.61 -4.50 13.16
CA SER A 50 -7.23 -5.81 13.20
C SER A 50 -8.61 -5.74 12.56
N MET A 51 -8.79 -6.49 11.49
CA MET A 51 -10.02 -6.52 10.70
C MET A 51 -10.86 -7.74 11.08
N SER A 52 -12.16 -7.67 10.85
CA SER A 52 -13.01 -8.86 10.90
C SER A 52 -12.84 -9.67 9.61
N GLU A 53 -13.00 -10.99 9.72
CA GLU A 53 -12.90 -11.90 8.59
C GLU A 53 -13.97 -11.59 7.52
N PHE A 54 -13.60 -11.81 6.25
CA PHE A 54 -14.54 -11.84 5.13
C PHE A 54 -15.20 -13.21 5.05
N GLY A 55 -16.40 -13.35 5.62
CA GLY A 55 -17.11 -14.64 5.70
C GLY A 55 -17.44 -15.23 4.34
N ASP A 56 -17.78 -14.39 3.35
CA ASP A 56 -18.08 -14.82 1.98
C ASP A 56 -16.81 -15.20 1.20
N TYR A 57 -15.60 -14.95 1.76
CA TYR A 57 -14.29 -15.21 1.16
C TYR A 57 -13.34 -15.93 2.14
N GLU A 58 -13.89 -16.65 3.13
CA GLU A 58 -13.11 -17.36 4.15
C GLU A 58 -12.13 -18.40 3.58
N ASP A 59 -12.39 -18.89 2.38
CA ASP A 59 -11.55 -19.89 1.71
C ASP A 59 -10.49 -19.26 0.78
N LEU A 60 -10.52 -17.93 0.61
CA LEU A 60 -9.59 -17.22 -0.27
C LEU A 60 -8.38 -16.70 0.49
N PHE A 61 -8.62 -15.92 1.54
CA PHE A 61 -7.56 -15.28 2.31
C PHE A 61 -7.12 -16.16 3.49
N ALA A 62 -5.87 -16.04 3.89
CA ALA A 62 -5.35 -16.73 5.07
C ALA A 62 -6.21 -16.42 6.32
N GLN A 63 -6.16 -17.29 7.32
CA GLN A 63 -6.89 -17.15 8.59
C GLN A 63 -8.41 -16.97 8.40
N ALA A 64 -9.00 -17.79 7.49
CA ALA A 64 -10.45 -17.80 7.23
C ALA A 64 -11.03 -16.45 6.76
N GLY A 65 -10.32 -15.75 5.89
CA GLY A 65 -10.80 -14.49 5.33
C GLY A 65 -10.27 -13.24 6.03
N ASP A 66 -9.27 -13.37 6.91
CA ASP A 66 -8.63 -12.21 7.54
C ASP A 66 -7.84 -11.39 6.52
N PHE A 67 -8.00 -10.08 6.57
CA PHE A 67 -7.26 -9.14 5.75
C PHE A 67 -6.90 -7.89 6.56
N ASP A 68 -6.03 -8.08 7.52
CA ASP A 68 -5.54 -7.03 8.38
C ASP A 68 -4.78 -5.94 7.60
N MET A 69 -4.84 -4.69 8.06
CA MET A 69 -3.99 -3.63 7.53
C MET A 69 -2.69 -3.55 8.33
N PRO A 70 -1.53 -3.48 7.66
CA PRO A 70 -0.23 -3.50 8.32
C PRO A 70 0.01 -2.27 9.18
N SER A 71 0.86 -2.41 10.19
CA SER A 71 1.36 -1.28 10.95
C SER A 71 2.29 -0.41 10.11
N THR A 72 2.36 0.87 10.45
CA THR A 72 3.27 1.81 9.79
C THR A 72 3.91 2.75 10.78
N TRP A 73 5.15 3.14 10.51
CA TRP A 73 5.75 4.26 11.20
C TRP A 73 6.38 5.24 10.20
N THR A 74 6.39 6.50 10.56
CA THR A 74 6.96 7.58 9.75
C THR A 74 7.77 8.51 10.64
N ILE A 75 8.93 8.91 10.14
CA ILE A 75 9.76 9.95 10.74
C ILE A 75 10.02 11.00 9.66
N GLY A 76 9.89 12.27 10.01
CA GLY A 76 10.06 13.35 9.06
C GLY A 76 10.71 14.59 9.64
N ILE A 77 11.29 15.37 8.73
CA ILE A 77 11.86 16.69 9.01
C ILE A 77 11.35 17.68 7.95
N ALA A 78 10.96 18.85 8.42
CA ALA A 78 10.70 20.01 7.56
C ALA A 78 11.65 21.14 7.93
N VAL A 79 12.27 21.75 6.92
CA VAL A 79 13.17 22.90 7.06
C VAL A 79 12.59 24.06 6.29
N ARG A 80 12.62 25.26 6.87
CA ARG A 80 12.17 26.52 6.28
C ARG A 80 13.36 27.46 6.09
N PRO A 81 14.12 27.35 4.96
CA PRO A 81 15.26 28.22 4.67
C PRO A 81 14.86 29.69 4.49
N SER A 82 13.58 29.95 4.30
CA SER A 82 13.00 31.30 4.21
C SER A 82 11.50 31.23 4.49
N ASP A 83 10.87 32.38 4.75
CA ASP A 83 9.42 32.52 4.93
C ASP A 83 8.57 32.03 3.74
N LYS A 84 9.21 31.79 2.61
CA LYS A 84 8.54 31.40 1.36
C LYS A 84 8.81 29.95 0.96
N LEU A 85 9.82 29.29 1.51
CA LEU A 85 10.22 27.95 1.10
C LEU A 85 10.22 27.00 2.30
N THR A 86 9.56 25.87 2.14
CA THR A 86 9.66 24.72 3.04
C THR A 86 10.12 23.52 2.25
N VAL A 87 11.13 22.81 2.75
CA VAL A 87 11.60 21.52 2.21
C VAL A 87 11.35 20.46 3.25
N MET A 88 10.84 19.30 2.83
CA MET A 88 10.43 18.21 3.71
C MET A 88 11.06 16.91 3.25
N PHE A 89 11.49 16.09 4.21
CA PHE A 89 11.95 14.74 3.96
C PHE A 89 11.33 13.79 4.98
N ASP A 90 10.75 12.69 4.49
CA ASP A 90 10.14 11.66 5.34
C ASP A 90 10.68 10.27 4.97
N VAL A 91 10.82 9.44 5.99
CA VAL A 91 11.01 7.99 5.85
C VAL A 91 9.82 7.31 6.49
N GLN A 92 9.15 6.47 5.72
CA GLN A 92 8.04 5.64 6.19
C GLN A 92 8.40 4.17 6.01
N ARG A 93 8.05 3.33 6.98
CA ARG A 93 8.08 1.90 6.83
C ARG A 93 6.67 1.33 6.96
N ILE A 94 6.37 0.36 6.12
CA ILE A 94 5.12 -0.40 6.13
C ILE A 94 5.49 -1.85 6.43
N GLU A 95 4.93 -2.40 7.52
CA GLU A 95 5.23 -3.74 8.00
C GLU A 95 4.16 -4.71 7.42
N TYR A 96 4.30 -5.06 6.13
CA TYR A 96 3.37 -5.99 5.48
C TYR A 96 3.36 -7.37 6.15
N SER A 97 4.46 -7.76 6.81
CA SER A 97 4.56 -8.99 7.60
C SER A 97 3.56 -9.10 8.75
N ASP A 98 2.91 -8.00 9.14
CA ASP A 98 1.85 -8.00 10.15
C ASP A 98 0.54 -8.67 9.64
N ALA A 99 0.34 -8.79 8.34
CA ALA A 99 -0.89 -9.28 7.72
C ALA A 99 -0.63 -10.54 6.89
N ASP A 100 -0.97 -11.71 7.43
CA ASP A 100 -0.69 -13.02 6.80
C ASP A 100 -1.27 -13.14 5.39
N SER A 101 -2.47 -12.61 5.15
CA SER A 101 -3.10 -12.60 3.81
C SER A 101 -2.33 -11.77 2.79
N VAL A 102 -1.47 -10.85 3.23
CA VAL A 102 -0.61 -10.04 2.37
C VAL A 102 0.79 -10.65 2.28
N ALA A 103 1.39 -11.03 3.42
CA ALA A 103 2.79 -11.41 3.51
C ALA A 103 3.07 -12.91 3.29
N ASN A 104 2.12 -13.79 3.57
CA ASN A 104 2.38 -15.22 3.41
C ASN A 104 2.79 -15.56 1.97
N PRO A 105 3.86 -16.35 1.77
CA PRO A 105 4.32 -16.70 0.45
C PRO A 105 3.39 -17.73 -0.22
N ILE A 106 3.30 -17.67 -1.54
CA ILE A 106 2.50 -18.62 -2.34
C ILE A 106 2.97 -20.07 -2.16
N GLU A 107 4.24 -20.28 -1.83
CA GLU A 107 4.85 -21.59 -1.57
C GLU A 107 4.19 -22.34 -0.41
N ASN A 108 3.53 -21.65 0.50
CA ASN A 108 2.75 -22.28 1.56
C ASN A 108 1.74 -23.26 0.98
N LEU A 109 1.16 -22.95 -0.18
CA LEU A 109 0.20 -23.81 -0.86
C LEU A 109 0.78 -25.20 -1.23
N TYR A 110 2.09 -25.29 -1.42
CA TYR A 110 2.73 -26.59 -1.71
C TYR A 110 2.71 -27.57 -0.53
N ASN A 111 2.40 -27.08 0.68
CA ASN A 111 2.19 -27.90 1.86
C ASN A 111 0.70 -28.25 2.11
N CYS A 112 -0.21 -27.81 1.22
CA CYS A 112 -1.61 -28.25 1.23
C CYS A 112 -1.72 -29.69 0.72
N PRO A 113 -2.58 -30.55 1.29
CA PRO A 113 -2.69 -31.98 0.92
C PRO A 113 -2.93 -32.23 -0.57
N VAL A 114 -3.47 -31.28 -1.31
CA VAL A 114 -3.68 -31.41 -2.76
C VAL A 114 -2.36 -31.43 -3.56
N PHE A 115 -1.30 -30.79 -3.05
CA PHE A 115 0.03 -30.78 -3.64
C PHE A 115 1.00 -31.72 -2.91
N ASN A 116 0.79 -31.91 -1.61
CA ASN A 116 1.61 -32.76 -0.77
C ASN A 116 0.70 -33.64 0.13
N PRO A 117 0.53 -34.93 -0.16
CA PRO A 117 -0.33 -35.82 0.64
C PRO A 117 0.03 -35.90 2.12
N ALA A 118 1.27 -35.55 2.51
CA ALA A 118 1.70 -35.46 3.91
C ALA A 118 1.50 -34.05 4.50
N GLY A 119 0.95 -33.13 3.75
CA GLY A 119 0.70 -31.74 4.17
C GLY A 119 -0.47 -31.59 5.14
N SER A 120 -0.77 -30.33 5.46
CA SER A 120 -1.85 -29.98 6.37
C SER A 120 -2.80 -28.98 5.72
N LEU A 121 -4.08 -29.05 6.09
CA LEU A 121 -5.10 -28.12 5.62
C LEU A 121 -4.82 -26.66 6.03
N GLU A 122 -4.03 -26.45 7.09
CA GLU A 122 -3.64 -25.09 7.52
C GLU A 122 -2.85 -24.29 6.44
N TYR A 123 -2.23 -24.99 5.47
CA TYR A 123 -1.49 -24.40 4.36
C TYR A 123 -2.33 -24.22 3.08
N CYS A 124 -3.57 -24.70 3.08
CA CYS A 124 -4.47 -24.45 1.98
C CYS A 124 -5.00 -23.01 2.01
N MET A 125 -5.57 -22.55 0.91
CA MET A 125 -6.28 -21.26 0.88
C MET A 125 -7.36 -21.27 1.96
N GLY A 126 -7.52 -20.13 2.65
CA GLY A 126 -8.40 -20.05 3.85
C GLY A 126 -7.79 -20.59 5.15
N GLY A 127 -6.73 -21.37 5.07
CA GLY A 127 -6.06 -21.93 6.26
C GLY A 127 -5.23 -20.88 7.03
N ASN A 128 -4.92 -21.18 8.30
CA ASN A 128 -4.17 -20.27 9.18
C ASN A 128 -2.77 -19.92 8.65
N LYS A 129 -2.17 -20.78 7.84
CA LYS A 129 -0.91 -20.56 7.12
C LYS A 129 -1.14 -20.57 5.61
N GLY A 130 -2.34 -20.23 5.18
CA GLY A 130 -2.69 -20.14 3.77
C GLY A 130 -1.80 -19.17 3.02
N PRO A 131 -1.70 -19.32 1.68
CA PRO A 131 -0.90 -18.42 0.86
C PRO A 131 -1.50 -17.01 0.86
N GLY A 132 -0.64 -16.03 0.76
CA GLY A 132 -0.95 -14.62 0.54
C GLY A 132 -0.30 -14.11 -0.74
N PHE A 133 -0.04 -12.79 -0.80
CA PHE A 133 0.60 -12.14 -1.93
C PHE A 133 2.14 -12.18 -1.84
N GLY A 134 2.70 -12.62 -0.70
CA GLY A 134 4.14 -12.69 -0.48
C GLY A 134 4.83 -11.32 -0.45
N TRP A 135 4.14 -10.27 0.00
CA TRP A 135 4.72 -8.94 0.10
C TRP A 135 5.67 -8.86 1.29
N GLU A 136 6.81 -8.26 1.03
CA GLU A 136 7.83 -7.96 2.04
C GLU A 136 7.60 -6.57 2.64
N ASP A 137 8.14 -6.34 3.84
CA ASP A 137 8.13 -5.03 4.46
C ASP A 137 8.84 -3.99 3.59
N MET A 138 8.26 -2.79 3.52
CA MET A 138 8.65 -1.78 2.54
C MET A 138 9.06 -0.47 3.20
N ASN A 139 10.16 0.12 2.74
CA ASN A 139 10.54 1.48 3.08
C ASN A 139 10.15 2.44 1.97
N VAL A 140 9.63 3.61 2.34
CA VAL A 140 9.27 4.70 1.44
C VAL A 140 10.03 5.96 1.84
N TYR A 141 10.77 6.54 0.91
CA TYR A 141 11.49 7.79 1.08
C TYR A 141 10.77 8.88 0.30
N LYS A 142 10.50 10.01 0.95
CA LYS A 142 9.72 11.11 0.37
C LYS A 142 10.48 12.42 0.51
N LEU A 143 10.63 13.15 -0.58
CA LEU A 143 11.18 14.50 -0.62
C LEU A 143 10.12 15.44 -1.17
N GLY A 144 9.87 16.54 -0.48
CA GLY A 144 8.88 17.52 -0.88
C GLY A 144 9.38 18.94 -0.74
N ALA A 145 8.84 19.84 -1.54
CA ALA A 145 9.05 21.29 -1.43
C ALA A 145 7.74 22.03 -1.59
N SER A 146 7.57 23.09 -0.80
CA SER A 146 6.45 24.03 -0.90
C SER A 146 6.99 25.44 -0.98
N TRP A 147 6.63 26.15 -2.06
CA TRP A 147 7.08 27.50 -2.33
C TRP A 147 5.93 28.49 -2.43
N LYS A 148 5.86 29.43 -1.49
CA LYS A 148 4.94 30.56 -1.50
C LYS A 148 5.47 31.64 -2.47
N ALA A 149 5.14 31.51 -3.75
CA ALA A 149 5.62 32.43 -4.79
C ALA A 149 5.05 33.86 -4.59
N SER A 150 3.80 33.96 -4.08
CA SER A 150 3.15 35.21 -3.71
C SER A 150 2.15 34.97 -2.59
N ASP A 151 1.42 36.01 -2.16
CA ASP A 151 0.33 35.87 -1.17
C ASP A 151 -0.85 35.08 -1.71
N THR A 152 -0.95 34.92 -3.03
CA THR A 152 -2.04 34.21 -3.70
C THR A 152 -1.62 32.88 -4.31
N TRP A 153 -0.34 32.62 -4.49
CA TRP A 153 0.15 31.41 -5.15
C TRP A 153 1.14 30.63 -4.29
N THR A 154 0.84 29.35 -4.08
CA THR A 154 1.76 28.39 -3.48
C THR A 154 1.93 27.20 -4.43
N TRP A 155 3.16 26.90 -4.79
CA TRP A 155 3.54 25.76 -5.62
C TRP A 155 4.11 24.64 -4.75
N ARG A 156 3.89 23.40 -5.16
CA ARG A 156 4.42 22.23 -4.48
C ARG A 156 4.96 21.24 -5.50
N ALA A 157 6.04 20.59 -5.13
CA ALA A 157 6.60 19.46 -5.88
C ALA A 157 7.08 18.41 -4.90
N GLY A 158 7.00 17.15 -5.30
CA GLY A 158 7.44 16.03 -4.49
C GLY A 158 7.93 14.87 -5.34
N TYR A 159 8.78 14.07 -4.72
CA TYR A 159 9.27 12.82 -5.25
C TYR A 159 9.25 11.77 -4.13
N SER A 160 8.79 10.59 -4.43
CA SER A 160 8.93 9.44 -3.53
C SER A 160 9.48 8.24 -4.27
N VAL A 161 10.26 7.45 -3.55
CA VAL A 161 10.78 6.17 -3.99
C VAL A 161 10.60 5.14 -2.89
N THR A 162 10.32 3.91 -3.28
CA THR A 162 10.06 2.81 -2.36
C THR A 162 10.80 1.55 -2.79
N ASP A 163 11.04 0.66 -1.82
CA ASP A 163 11.45 -0.71 -2.11
C ASP A 163 10.32 -1.43 -2.87
N GLN A 164 10.66 -2.46 -3.67
CA GLN A 164 9.67 -3.34 -4.29
C GLN A 164 9.21 -4.38 -3.27
N PRO A 165 7.93 -4.38 -2.85
CA PRO A 165 7.46 -5.36 -1.86
C PRO A 165 7.21 -6.76 -2.45
N ILE A 166 7.08 -6.88 -3.77
CA ILE A 166 6.77 -8.14 -4.45
C ILE A 166 8.06 -8.81 -4.88
N ALA A 167 8.44 -9.90 -4.21
CA ALA A 167 9.57 -10.72 -4.64
C ALA A 167 9.28 -11.43 -5.97
N ASP A 168 10.31 -11.66 -6.79
CA ASP A 168 10.20 -12.31 -8.10
C ASP A 168 9.52 -13.70 -8.02
N SER A 169 9.66 -14.40 -6.90
CA SER A 169 9.02 -15.69 -6.65
C SER A 169 7.51 -15.62 -6.40
N GLN A 170 6.96 -14.43 -6.15
CA GLN A 170 5.58 -14.23 -5.67
C GLN A 170 4.63 -13.70 -6.77
N MET A 171 5.00 -13.82 -8.05
CA MET A 171 4.32 -13.13 -9.16
C MET A 171 2.90 -13.60 -9.43
N THR A 172 2.59 -14.88 -9.22
CA THR A 172 1.33 -15.47 -9.72
C THR A 172 0.09 -14.86 -9.07
N PHE A 173 0.07 -14.72 -7.74
CA PHE A 173 -1.07 -14.11 -7.05
C PHE A 173 -1.09 -12.59 -7.20
N ASN A 174 0.06 -11.98 -7.44
CA ASN A 174 0.17 -10.54 -7.63
C ASN A 174 -0.42 -10.03 -8.97
N ILE A 175 -0.88 -10.92 -9.85
CA ILE A 175 -1.76 -10.55 -10.98
C ILE A 175 -3.04 -9.87 -10.48
N LEU A 176 -3.51 -10.22 -9.27
CA LEU A 176 -4.71 -9.66 -8.64
C LEU A 176 -4.44 -8.36 -7.87
N ALA A 177 -3.20 -8.18 -7.41
CA ALA A 177 -2.78 -7.02 -6.63
C ALA A 177 -1.42 -6.50 -7.14
N PRO A 178 -1.35 -5.94 -8.37
CA PRO A 178 -0.09 -5.57 -9.01
C PRO A 178 0.50 -4.28 -8.44
N GLY A 179 0.90 -4.27 -7.17
CA GLY A 179 1.50 -3.13 -6.48
C GLY A 179 2.96 -2.88 -6.85
N VAL A 180 3.26 -2.75 -8.15
CA VAL A 180 4.63 -2.71 -8.67
C VAL A 180 5.23 -1.30 -8.80
N MET A 181 4.51 -0.25 -8.36
CA MET A 181 4.99 1.12 -8.50
C MET A 181 6.05 1.44 -7.44
N GLU A 182 7.21 1.91 -7.88
CA GLU A 182 8.33 2.26 -6.98
C GLU A 182 8.58 3.77 -6.90
N GLU A 183 8.21 4.53 -7.92
CA GLU A 183 8.50 5.96 -7.99
C GLU A 183 7.23 6.77 -8.23
N HIS A 184 7.12 7.94 -7.56
CA HIS A 184 6.05 8.90 -7.79
C HIS A 184 6.61 10.32 -7.85
N LEU A 185 6.24 11.04 -8.89
CA LEU A 185 6.48 12.46 -9.07
C LEU A 185 5.18 13.21 -8.86
N THR A 186 5.19 14.22 -8.02
CA THR A 186 4.00 15.02 -7.73
C THR A 186 4.28 16.50 -7.99
N PHE A 187 3.27 17.19 -8.51
CA PHE A 187 3.32 18.61 -8.72
C PHE A 187 1.93 19.21 -8.48
N GLY A 188 1.87 20.41 -7.90
CA GLY A 188 0.59 21.04 -7.64
C GLY A 188 0.70 22.50 -7.25
N PHE A 189 -0.45 23.15 -7.17
CA PHE A 189 -0.54 24.51 -6.68
C PHE A 189 -1.81 24.75 -5.88
N THR A 190 -1.75 25.80 -5.04
CA THR A 190 -2.92 26.46 -4.46
C THR A 190 -2.95 27.89 -4.96
N GLN A 191 -4.10 28.31 -5.49
CA GLN A 191 -4.38 29.70 -5.82
C GLN A 191 -5.45 30.25 -4.87
N LYS A 192 -5.11 31.28 -4.09
CA LYS A 192 -6.06 32.02 -3.25
C LYS A 192 -6.70 33.14 -4.07
N MET A 193 -8.01 33.23 -4.01
CA MET A 193 -8.80 34.27 -4.66
C MET A 193 -9.01 35.47 -3.72
N LYS A 194 -9.44 36.60 -4.30
CA LYS A 194 -9.69 37.84 -3.53
C LYS A 194 -10.80 37.72 -2.47
N ASP A 195 -11.73 36.85 -2.69
CA ASP A 195 -12.85 36.53 -1.78
C ASP A 195 -12.48 35.53 -0.68
N GLY A 196 -11.22 35.09 -0.64
CA GLY A 196 -10.71 34.12 0.31
C GLY A 196 -10.93 32.66 -0.07
N ASN A 197 -11.56 32.39 -1.20
CA ASN A 197 -11.71 31.05 -1.75
C ASN A 197 -10.36 30.54 -2.29
N GLU A 198 -10.22 29.21 -2.41
CA GLU A 198 -8.99 28.57 -2.89
C GLU A 198 -9.30 27.55 -3.98
N VAL A 199 -8.48 27.54 -5.04
CA VAL A 199 -8.41 26.46 -6.03
C VAL A 199 -7.12 25.69 -5.80
N ASN A 200 -7.21 24.37 -5.71
CA ASN A 200 -6.06 23.50 -5.65
C ASN A 200 -6.04 22.59 -6.87
N LEU A 201 -4.86 22.37 -7.40
CA LEU A 201 -4.60 21.37 -8.43
C LEU A 201 -3.42 20.51 -7.99
N SER A 202 -3.55 19.20 -8.18
CA SER A 202 -2.51 18.21 -7.91
C SER A 202 -2.42 17.24 -9.08
N LEU A 203 -1.21 16.97 -9.54
CA LEU A 203 -0.86 15.99 -10.55
C LEU A 203 0.13 15.01 -9.94
N MET A 204 -0.13 13.72 -10.07
CA MET A 204 0.81 12.65 -9.76
C MET A 204 1.12 11.84 -11.03
N TYR A 205 2.37 11.53 -11.20
CA TYR A 205 2.87 10.64 -12.24
C TYR A 205 3.77 9.58 -11.62
N ALA A 206 3.40 8.31 -11.80
CA ALA A 206 4.23 7.18 -11.47
C ALA A 206 4.74 6.57 -12.80
N PRO A 207 6.05 6.61 -13.07
CA PRO A 207 6.65 6.04 -14.26
C PRO A 207 6.35 4.55 -14.37
N GLU A 208 6.38 4.03 -15.59
CA GLU A 208 6.22 2.61 -15.81
C GLU A 208 7.29 1.82 -15.05
N ASN A 209 6.85 0.89 -14.22
CA ASN A 209 7.71 -0.13 -13.64
C ASN A 209 7.27 -1.52 -14.06
N THR A 210 8.23 -2.44 -14.12
CA THR A 210 8.02 -3.82 -14.58
C THR A 210 8.72 -4.76 -13.63
N VAL A 211 7.95 -5.68 -13.03
CA VAL A 211 8.48 -6.80 -12.24
C VAL A 211 8.19 -8.10 -13.00
N ARG A 212 9.13 -9.01 -13.00
CA ARG A 212 9.05 -10.29 -13.72
C ARG A 212 9.54 -11.42 -12.85
N GLY A 213 8.84 -12.54 -12.88
CA GLY A 213 9.26 -13.76 -12.22
C GLY A 213 8.53 -14.99 -12.75
N PRO A 214 8.90 -16.20 -12.29
CA PRO A 214 8.33 -17.44 -12.76
C PRO A 214 6.85 -17.55 -12.36
N GLN A 215 6.06 -18.18 -13.22
CA GLN A 215 4.72 -18.61 -12.87
C GLN A 215 4.82 -19.82 -11.95
N ASN A 216 4.27 -19.72 -10.72
CA ASN A 216 4.51 -20.72 -9.66
C ASN A 216 3.98 -22.12 -9.97
N PHE A 217 2.97 -22.26 -10.83
CA PHE A 217 2.39 -23.55 -11.21
C PHE A 217 2.93 -24.09 -12.54
N ASP A 218 3.61 -23.26 -13.33
CA ASP A 218 4.30 -23.62 -14.57
C ASP A 218 5.59 -22.80 -14.69
N PRO A 219 6.70 -23.24 -14.08
CA PRO A 219 7.97 -22.50 -14.09
C PRO A 219 8.62 -22.37 -15.47
N THR A 220 8.05 -22.97 -16.53
CA THR A 220 8.50 -22.76 -17.92
C THR A 220 7.98 -21.44 -18.50
N GLN A 221 7.06 -20.78 -17.80
CA GLN A 221 6.49 -19.50 -18.18
C GLN A 221 6.80 -18.42 -17.13
N ASP A 222 6.86 -17.18 -17.56
CA ASP A 222 7.02 -16.03 -16.70
C ASP A 222 5.73 -15.22 -16.60
N VAL A 223 5.48 -14.66 -15.43
CA VAL A 223 4.52 -13.59 -15.20
C VAL A 223 5.27 -12.27 -15.27
N ILE A 224 4.72 -11.31 -15.99
CA ILE A 224 5.23 -9.94 -16.09
C ILE A 224 4.12 -9.00 -15.62
N LEU A 225 4.41 -8.30 -14.53
CA LEU A 225 3.54 -7.23 -14.02
C LEU A 225 4.12 -5.89 -14.44
N LYS A 226 3.29 -5.06 -15.05
CA LYS A 226 3.69 -3.78 -15.62
C LYS A 226 2.62 -2.74 -15.30
N MET A 227 3.02 -1.64 -14.69
CA MET A 227 2.11 -0.58 -14.29
C MET A 227 2.71 0.80 -14.51
N GLN A 228 1.83 1.74 -14.84
CA GLN A 228 2.10 3.18 -14.93
C GLN A 228 0.85 3.90 -14.44
N GLN A 229 1.01 5.02 -13.74
CA GLN A 229 -0.12 5.77 -13.23
C GLN A 229 -0.01 7.27 -13.52
N VAL A 230 -1.16 7.89 -13.80
CA VAL A 230 -1.34 9.35 -13.83
C VAL A 230 -2.60 9.67 -13.05
N GLU A 231 -2.51 10.59 -12.12
CA GLU A 231 -3.65 11.06 -11.33
C GLU A 231 -3.72 12.58 -11.37
N LEU A 232 -4.90 13.11 -11.60
CA LEU A 232 -5.20 14.53 -11.57
C LEU A 232 -6.32 14.80 -10.59
N GLU A 233 -6.05 15.67 -9.62
CA GLU A 233 -7.05 16.13 -8.66
C GLU A 233 -7.23 17.65 -8.77
N ILE A 234 -8.48 18.10 -8.71
CA ILE A 234 -8.86 19.50 -8.64
C ILE A 234 -9.81 19.67 -7.48
N SER A 235 -9.53 20.59 -6.57
CA SER A 235 -10.44 20.93 -5.47
C SER A 235 -10.67 22.43 -5.38
N TYR A 236 -11.87 22.78 -4.93
CA TYR A 236 -12.28 24.15 -4.65
C TYR A 236 -12.76 24.27 -3.22
N SER A 237 -12.16 25.18 -2.47
CA SER A 237 -12.54 25.48 -1.09
C SER A 237 -13.12 26.87 -1.01
N TRP A 238 -14.32 27.00 -0.44
CA TRP A 238 -14.96 28.29 -0.22
C TRP A 238 -14.94 28.66 1.27
N LYS A 239 -14.64 29.90 1.54
CA LYS A 239 -14.69 30.46 2.88
C LYS A 239 -16.06 31.13 3.09
N ARG A 240 -16.79 30.67 4.10
CA ARG A 240 -18.01 31.33 4.57
C ARG A 240 -17.73 32.47 5.55
#